data_2b10e43e968e513098c27f1d0967e634
#
_entry.id   2b10e43e968e513098c27f1d0967e634
#
_cell.length_a   1.000
_cell.length_b   1.000
_cell.length_c   1.000
_cell.angle_alpha   90.00
_cell.angle_beta   90.00
_cell.angle_gamma   90.00
#
_symmetry.space_group_name_H-M   'P 1'
#
loop_
_entity.id
_entity.type
_entity.pdbx_description
1 polymer ?
#
loop_
_entity_poly.entity_id
_entity_poly.type
_entity_poly.pdbx_seq_one_letter_code
_entity_poly.pdbx_strand_id
1 'polypeptide(L)' 'MMAMFFSQRVILGKTKFDEVPKALKAKVAEILLDSGLPELVPSEFGGTMEA' A
#
# COMPACT_ATOMS: atom_id res chain seq x y z
N MET A 1 2.84 -6.45 -11.69
CA MET A 1 2.43 -5.36 -12.59
C MET A 1 1.31 -4.51 -12.00
N MET A 2 0.16 -5.13 -11.72
CA MET A 2 -0.97 -4.39 -11.14
C MET A 2 -0.63 -3.79 -9.77
N ALA A 3 0.12 -4.50 -8.95
CA ALA A 3 0.49 -4.02 -7.63
C ALA A 3 1.34 -2.76 -7.68
N MET A 4 2.26 -2.70 -8.66
CA MET A 4 3.10 -1.51 -8.84
C MET A 4 2.26 -0.29 -9.22
N PHE A 5 1.28 -0.49 -10.09
CA PHE A 5 0.38 0.56 -10.51
C PHE A 5 -0.40 1.14 -9.32
N PHE A 6 -0.96 0.25 -8.50
CA PHE A 6 -1.70 0.66 -7.32
C PHE A 6 -0.79 1.33 -6.28
N SER A 7 0.43 0.82 -6.10
CA SER A 7 1.34 1.41 -5.13
C SER A 7 1.68 2.85 -5.51
N GLN A 8 1.89 3.12 -6.79
CA GLN A 8 2.15 4.48 -7.25
C GLN A 8 0.95 5.39 -7.00
N ARG A 9 -0.26 4.89 -7.22
CA ARG A 9 -1.47 5.68 -6.98
C ARG A 9 -1.63 5.99 -5.50
N VAL A 10 -1.30 5.06 -4.64
CA VAL A 10 -1.37 5.27 -3.19
C VAL A 10 -0.35 6.32 -2.78
N ILE A 11 0.86 6.24 -3.30
CA ILE A 11 1.92 7.20 -3.00
C ILE A 11 1.51 8.61 -3.44
N LEU A 12 0.86 8.73 -4.58
CA LEU A 12 0.39 10.02 -5.11
C LEU A 12 -0.87 10.51 -4.41
N GLY A 13 -1.46 9.70 -3.56
CA GLY A 13 -2.68 10.07 -2.84
C GLY A 13 -3.95 10.00 -3.68
N LYS A 14 -3.89 9.38 -4.85
CA LYS A 14 -5.04 9.28 -5.73
C LYS A 14 -5.92 8.07 -5.42
N THR A 15 -5.36 7.08 -4.74
CA THR A 15 -6.06 5.87 -4.36
C THR A 15 -5.71 5.56 -2.92
N LYS A 16 -6.72 5.28 -2.11
CA LYS A 16 -6.47 4.88 -0.72
C LYS A 16 -6.11 3.40 -0.69
N PHE A 17 -5.30 3.03 0.30
CA PHE A 17 -4.91 1.63 0.46
C PHE A 17 -6.14 0.72 0.57
N ASP A 18 -7.19 1.19 1.25
CA ASP A 18 -8.43 0.43 1.42
C ASP A 18 -9.13 0.13 0.10
N GLU A 19 -8.90 0.97 -0.92
CA GLU A 19 -9.50 0.79 -2.22
C GLU A 19 -8.78 -0.23 -3.08
N VAL A 20 -7.59 -0.64 -2.65
CA VAL A 20 -6.82 -1.65 -3.38
C VAL A 20 -7.52 -3.00 -3.21
N PRO A 21 -7.70 -3.78 -4.30
CA PRO A 21 -8.29 -5.11 -4.19
C PRO A 21 -7.56 -5.96 -3.15
N LYS A 22 -8.32 -6.70 -2.38
CA LYS A 22 -7.76 -7.49 -1.29
C LYS A 22 -6.63 -8.42 -1.75
N ALA A 23 -6.78 -8.98 -2.95
CA ALA A 23 -5.76 -9.87 -3.50
C ALA A 23 -4.44 -9.15 -3.78
N LEU A 24 -4.48 -7.83 -3.96
CA LEU A 24 -3.29 -7.04 -4.26
C LEU A 24 -2.75 -6.28 -3.05
N LYS A 25 -3.53 -6.18 -1.98
CA LYS A 25 -3.12 -5.40 -0.80
C LYS A 25 -1.78 -5.85 -0.25
N ALA A 26 -1.57 -7.15 -0.13
CA ALA A 26 -0.31 -7.68 0.39
C ALA A 26 0.86 -7.28 -0.48
N LYS A 27 0.69 -7.35 -1.79
CA LYS A 27 1.74 -6.97 -2.74
C LYS A 27 2.02 -5.47 -2.69
N VAL A 28 0.97 -4.66 -2.65
CA VAL A 28 1.12 -3.21 -2.56
C VAL A 28 1.80 -2.84 -1.25
N ALA A 29 1.42 -3.48 -0.15
CA ALA A 29 2.05 -3.24 1.14
C ALA A 29 3.54 -3.55 1.08
N GLU A 30 3.91 -4.68 0.48
CA GLU A 30 5.31 -5.06 0.33
C GLU A 30 6.09 -4.01 -0.45
N ILE A 31 5.52 -3.54 -1.56
CA ILE A 31 6.16 -2.51 -2.39
C ILE A 31 6.35 -1.21 -1.60
N LEU A 32 5.33 -0.79 -0.87
CA LEU A 32 5.39 0.44 -0.09
C LEU A 32 6.42 0.34 1.04
N LEU A 33 6.48 -0.80 1.71
CA LEU A 33 7.45 -1.02 2.77
C LEU A 33 8.88 -1.02 2.21
N ASP A 34 9.07 -1.65 1.06
CA ASP A 34 10.37 -1.71 0.40
C ASP A 34 10.82 -0.31 -0.05
N SER A 35 9.86 0.54 -0.39
CA SER A 35 10.14 1.92 -0.77
C SER A 35 10.34 2.84 0.42
N GLY A 36 10.22 2.33 1.64
CA GLY A 36 10.40 3.14 2.84
C GLY A 36 9.19 3.99 3.19
N LEU A 37 7.99 3.53 2.83
CA LEU A 37 6.75 4.25 3.07
C LEU A 37 5.79 3.45 3.96
N PRO A 38 6.23 2.99 5.14
CA PRO A 38 5.38 2.18 6.02
C PRO A 38 4.17 2.97 6.51
N GLU A 39 4.24 4.28 6.50
CA GLU A 39 3.16 5.16 6.93
C GLU A 39 1.93 5.06 6.02
N LEU A 40 2.09 4.52 4.83
CA LEU A 40 0.99 4.30 3.90
C LEU A 40 0.42 2.89 3.99
N VAL A 41 0.99 2.07 4.85
CA VAL A 41 0.60 0.67 5.01
C VAL A 41 0.02 0.46 6.40
N PRO A 42 -1.18 -0.19 6.50
CA PRO A 42 -1.77 -0.48 7.81
C PRO A 42 -0.88 -1.41 8.64
N SER A 43 -1.01 -1.30 9.96
CA SER A 43 -0.21 -2.12 10.86
C SER A 43 -0.46 -3.62 10.65
N GLU A 44 -1.66 -4.00 10.19
CA GLU A 44 -1.96 -5.40 9.91
C GLU A 44 -1.14 -5.97 8.77
N PHE A 45 -0.55 -5.11 7.95
CA PHE A 45 0.34 -5.50 6.87
C PHE A 45 1.79 -5.15 7.17
N GLY A 46 2.09 -4.83 8.40
CA GLY A 46 3.45 -4.52 8.81
C GLY A 46 3.84 -3.06 8.70
N GLY A 47 2.89 -2.19 8.41
CA GLY A 47 3.13 -0.76 8.33
C GLY A 47 2.89 -0.05 9.65
N THR A 48 2.84 1.27 9.60
CA THR A 48 2.63 2.11 10.78
C THR A 48 1.36 2.94 10.71
N MET A 49 0.60 2.84 9.63
CA MET A 49 -0.65 3.58 9.49
C MET A 49 -1.68 3.03 10.44
N GLU A 50 -2.29 3.90 11.23
CA GLU A 50 -3.38 3.53 12.11
C GLU A 50 -4.70 3.60 11.35
N ALA A 51 -5.53 2.59 11.55
CA ALA A 51 -6.82 2.53 10.87
C ALA A 51 -7.77 3.62 11.38
#